data_9004b111934d3ecab3e4605ada506858
#
_entry.id   9004b111934d3ecab3e4605ada506858
#
_cell.length_a   1.000
_cell.length_b   1.000
_cell.length_c   1.000
_cell.angle_alpha   90.00
_cell.angle_beta   90.00
_cell.angle_gamma   90.00
#
_symmetry.space_group_name_H-M   'P 1'
#
loop_
_entity.id
_entity.type
_entity.pdbx_description
1 polymer ?
#
loop_
_entity_poly.entity_id
_entity_poly.type
_entity_poly.pdbx_seq_one_letter_code
_entity_poly.pdbx_strand_id
1 'polypeptide(L)'
;MLKIENLIAAVFDTHVWVWSAAGDLRAEKLRDFSGTAIISAISQWEVSMLAMMGRLNLMPDAESWFSANLEPPVSLTPLTAEISLASCRLPDFHGDPADRVIVATAITLGIPLITADEKIIRWNEDRRLLQVIGL
;
A
#
# COMPACT_ATOMS: atom_id res chain seq x y z
N MET A 1 -12.00 15.89 -8.83
CA MET A 1 -11.46 14.52 -9.00
C MET A 1 -10.00 14.47 -8.57
N LEU A 2 -9.64 13.46 -7.80
CA LEU A 2 -8.27 13.28 -7.32
C LEU A 2 -7.39 12.69 -8.42
N LYS A 3 -6.31 13.40 -8.75
CA LYS A 3 -5.37 12.98 -9.80
C LYS A 3 -4.04 12.56 -9.19
N ILE A 4 -3.48 11.46 -9.67
CA ILE A 4 -2.20 10.90 -9.19
C ILE A 4 -1.06 11.93 -9.28
N GLU A 5 -0.98 12.69 -10.34
CA GLU A 5 0.06 13.70 -10.54
C GLU A 5 0.03 14.84 -9.51
N ASN A 6 -1.10 15.05 -8.85
CA ASN A 6 -1.29 16.12 -7.87
C ASN A 6 -1.11 15.65 -6.42
N LEU A 7 -0.88 14.36 -6.19
CA LEU A 7 -0.74 13.83 -4.83
C LEU A 7 0.62 14.15 -4.25
N ILE A 8 0.63 14.68 -3.03
CA ILE A 8 1.85 14.91 -2.25
C ILE A 8 2.34 13.58 -1.65
N ALA A 9 1.42 12.74 -1.25
CA ALA A 9 1.71 11.43 -0.67
C ALA A 9 0.54 10.47 -0.91
N ALA A 10 0.82 9.19 -0.95
CA ALA A 10 -0.19 8.14 -1.01
C ALA A 10 0.32 6.88 -0.33
N VAL A 11 -0.58 6.15 0.34
CA VAL A 11 -0.28 4.81 0.83
C VAL A 11 -0.39 3.86 -0.36
N PHE A 12 0.61 3.02 -0.55
CA PHE A 12 0.60 1.98 -1.56
C PHE A 12 0.18 0.66 -0.93
N ASP A 13 -0.82 0.00 -1.49
CA ASP A 13 -1.08 -1.40 -1.18
C ASP A 13 0.15 -2.24 -1.54
N THR A 14 0.34 -3.38 -0.91
CA THR A 14 1.54 -4.20 -1.08
C THR A 14 1.84 -4.52 -2.54
N HIS A 15 0.84 -4.98 -3.29
CA HIS A 15 1.03 -5.34 -4.70
C HIS A 15 1.33 -4.11 -5.58
N VAL A 16 0.75 -2.96 -5.25
CA VAL A 16 1.04 -1.71 -5.95
C VAL A 16 2.52 -1.33 -5.77
N TRP A 17 3.04 -1.47 -4.56
CA TRP A 17 4.46 -1.24 -4.28
C TRP A 17 5.35 -2.18 -5.09
N VAL A 18 5.06 -3.48 -5.07
CA VAL A 18 5.82 -4.49 -5.82
C VAL A 18 5.78 -4.22 -7.32
N TRP A 19 4.61 -3.93 -7.87
CA TRP A 19 4.46 -3.64 -9.30
C TRP A 19 5.21 -2.36 -9.69
N SER A 20 5.13 -1.32 -8.87
CA SER A 20 5.84 -0.08 -9.10
C SER A 20 7.35 -0.30 -9.10
N ALA A 21 7.87 -1.08 -8.15
CA ALA A 21 9.27 -1.43 -8.05
C ALA A 21 9.77 -2.22 -9.28
N ALA A 22 8.92 -3.06 -9.84
CA ALA A 22 9.25 -3.91 -11.00
C ALA A 22 9.04 -3.21 -12.36
N GLY A 23 8.47 -2.02 -12.39
CA GLY A 23 8.06 -1.37 -13.64
C GLY A 23 6.95 -2.13 -14.35
N ASP A 24 6.10 -2.83 -13.60
CA ASP A 24 5.01 -3.63 -14.14
C ASP A 24 3.92 -2.73 -14.74
N LEU A 25 3.37 -3.13 -15.89
CA LEU A 25 2.33 -2.36 -16.58
C LEU A 25 1.06 -2.16 -15.73
N ARG A 26 0.80 -3.05 -14.77
CA ARG A 26 -0.33 -2.88 -13.85
C ARG A 26 -0.22 -1.61 -13.02
N ALA A 27 0.98 -1.08 -12.83
CA ALA A 27 1.23 0.18 -12.12
C ALA A 27 1.57 1.33 -13.07
N GLU A 28 1.21 1.22 -14.36
CA GLU A 28 1.55 2.24 -15.37
C GLU A 28 1.02 3.63 -15.01
N LYS A 29 -0.15 3.71 -14.42
CA LYS A 29 -0.75 4.98 -13.98
C LYS A 29 0.11 5.74 -12.97
N LEU A 30 1.02 5.05 -12.28
CA LEU A 30 1.91 5.66 -11.29
C LEU A 30 3.11 6.39 -11.91
N ARG A 31 3.30 6.35 -13.21
CA ARG A 31 4.37 7.11 -13.87
C ARG A 31 4.32 8.61 -13.58
N ASP A 32 3.10 9.14 -13.43
CA ASP A 32 2.89 10.56 -13.17
C ASP A 32 2.88 10.90 -11.68
N PHE A 33 3.06 9.89 -10.82
CA PHE A 33 3.15 10.10 -9.38
C PHE A 33 4.56 10.55 -9.00
N SER A 34 4.67 11.75 -8.42
CA SER A 34 5.94 12.33 -7.97
C SER A 34 5.97 12.58 -6.47
N GLY A 35 4.95 12.16 -5.76
CA GLY A 35 4.84 12.34 -4.30
C GLY A 35 5.61 11.29 -3.51
N THR A 36 5.38 11.28 -2.22
CA THR A 36 5.93 10.29 -1.30
C THR A 36 5.07 9.03 -1.30
N ALA A 37 5.68 7.88 -1.61
CA ALA A 37 5.02 6.59 -1.49
C ALA A 37 5.15 6.12 -0.03
N ILE A 38 4.02 6.00 0.65
CA ILE A 38 3.96 5.53 2.02
C ILE A 38 3.74 4.02 2.01
N ILE A 39 4.68 3.30 2.61
CA ILE A 39 4.62 1.85 2.72
C ILE A 39 4.39 1.48 4.19
N SER A 40 3.35 0.71 4.45
CA SER A 40 3.09 0.17 5.78
C SER A 40 4.16 -0.86 6.16
N ALA A 41 4.56 -0.88 7.42
CA ALA A 41 5.46 -1.92 7.93
C ALA A 41 4.93 -3.34 7.66
N ILE A 42 3.61 -3.53 7.63
CA ILE A 42 3.01 -4.85 7.33
C ILE A 42 3.32 -5.31 5.90
N SER A 43 3.51 -4.37 4.97
CA SER A 43 3.84 -4.71 3.59
C SER A 43 5.23 -5.34 3.47
N GLN A 44 6.18 -4.94 4.32
CA GLN A 44 7.50 -5.60 4.38
C GLN A 44 7.35 -7.07 4.77
N TRP A 45 6.54 -7.33 5.77
CA TRP A 45 6.29 -8.71 6.20
C TRP A 45 5.61 -9.52 5.10
N GLU A 46 4.60 -8.93 4.46
CA GLU A 46 3.85 -9.59 3.39
C GLU A 46 4.75 -9.94 2.20
N VAL A 47 5.59 -9.00 1.76
CA VAL A 47 6.57 -9.22 0.68
C VAL A 47 7.54 -10.34 1.06
N SER A 48 8.05 -10.33 2.30
CA SER A 48 8.97 -11.36 2.80
C SER A 48 8.31 -12.74 2.80
N MET A 49 7.06 -12.81 3.24
CA MET A 49 6.29 -14.05 3.26
C MET A 49 6.04 -14.57 1.85
N LEU A 50 5.63 -13.69 0.93
CA LEU A 50 5.37 -14.07 -0.46
C LEU A 50 6.66 -14.56 -1.15
N ALA A 51 7.79 -13.94 -0.85
CA ALA A 51 9.09 -14.37 -1.37
C ALA A 51 9.46 -15.75 -0.84
N MET A 52 9.29 -15.99 0.45
CA MET A 52 9.56 -17.27 1.07
C MET A 52 8.67 -18.38 0.51
N MET A 53 7.42 -18.05 0.14
CA MET A 53 6.47 -18.98 -0.48
C MET A 53 6.72 -19.20 -1.98
N GLY A 54 7.71 -18.56 -2.55
CA GLY A 54 8.02 -18.66 -3.98
C GLY A 54 7.08 -17.90 -4.89
N ARG A 55 6.26 -16.98 -4.34
CA ARG A 55 5.29 -16.18 -5.11
C ARG A 55 5.85 -14.86 -5.62
N LEU A 56 6.95 -14.40 -5.05
CA LEU A 56 7.69 -13.22 -5.49
C LEU A 56 9.16 -13.57 -5.63
N ASN A 57 9.79 -13.02 -6.65
CA ASN A 57 11.23 -13.14 -6.86
C ASN A 57 11.87 -11.77 -6.62
N LEU A 58 12.54 -11.62 -5.47
CA LEU A 58 13.20 -10.38 -5.09
C LEU A 58 14.62 -10.37 -5.63
N MET A 59 14.86 -9.56 -6.65
CA MET A 59 16.14 -9.53 -7.36
C MET A 59 16.99 -8.35 -6.90
N PRO A 60 18.32 -8.53 -6.80
CA PRO A 60 19.07 -9.77 -6.95
C PRO A 60 18.94 -10.70 -5.75
N ASP A 61 18.54 -10.16 -4.59
CA ASP A 61 18.26 -10.86 -3.35
C ASP A 61 17.30 -10.01 -2.50
N ALA A 62 16.75 -10.61 -1.43
CA ALA A 62 15.75 -9.93 -0.62
C ALA A 62 16.29 -8.66 0.06
N GLU A 63 17.50 -8.74 0.63
CA GLU A 63 18.10 -7.62 1.35
C GLU A 63 18.35 -6.42 0.43
N SER A 64 18.90 -6.69 -0.75
CA SER A 64 19.15 -5.66 -1.77
C SER A 64 17.85 -5.04 -2.29
N TRP A 65 16.83 -5.88 -2.49
CA TRP A 65 15.53 -5.42 -2.94
C TRP A 65 14.91 -4.43 -1.95
N PHE A 66 14.92 -4.77 -0.65
CA PHE A 66 14.41 -3.87 0.39
C PHE A 66 15.21 -2.58 0.46
N SER A 67 16.54 -2.65 0.42
CA SER A 67 17.38 -1.44 0.41
C SER A 67 17.02 -0.51 -0.73
N ALA A 68 16.88 -1.05 -1.94
CA ALA A 68 16.58 -0.23 -3.12
C ALA A 68 15.16 0.34 -3.10
N ASN A 69 14.19 -0.38 -2.53
CA ASN A 69 12.77 -0.03 -2.63
C ASN A 69 12.20 0.61 -1.36
N LEU A 70 13.05 0.93 -0.38
CA LEU A 70 12.69 1.72 0.80
C LEU A 70 13.45 3.04 0.86
N GLU A 71 14.20 3.38 -0.18
CA GLU A 71 14.87 4.68 -0.28
C GLU A 71 13.86 5.79 -0.61
N PRO A 72 14.14 7.05 -0.19
CA PRO A 72 13.33 8.18 -0.62
C PRO A 72 13.16 8.21 -2.16
N PRO A 73 11.98 8.53 -2.69
CA PRO A 73 10.82 9.13 -2.01
C PRO A 73 9.85 8.13 -1.35
N VAL A 74 10.29 6.93 -1.07
CA VAL A 74 9.50 5.96 -0.28
C VAL A 74 9.69 6.25 1.21
N SER A 75 8.60 6.18 1.97
CA SER A 75 8.62 6.36 3.42
C SER A 75 7.90 5.19 4.09
N LEU A 76 8.56 4.59 5.07
CA LEU A 76 7.99 3.47 5.81
C LEU A 76 7.21 3.99 7.02
N THR A 77 5.98 3.52 7.17
CA THR A 77 5.13 3.83 8.33
C THR A 77 5.09 2.65 9.29
N PRO A 78 5.48 2.85 10.56
CA PRO A 78 5.43 1.77 11.54
C PRO A 78 3.99 1.37 11.88
N LEU A 79 3.83 0.18 12.43
CA LEU A 79 2.55 -0.29 12.97
C LEU A 79 2.39 0.29 14.38
N THR A 80 1.83 1.50 14.46
CA THR A 80 1.58 2.18 15.74
C THR A 80 0.38 1.58 16.46
N ALA A 81 0.25 1.89 17.76
CA ALA A 81 -0.93 1.51 18.52
C ALA A 81 -2.22 2.09 17.92
N GLU A 82 -2.17 3.34 17.45
CA GLU A 82 -3.31 4.00 16.80
C GLU A 82 -3.76 3.25 15.55
N ILE A 83 -2.82 2.91 14.67
CA ILE A 83 -3.12 2.14 13.45
C ILE A 83 -3.62 0.75 13.78
N SER A 84 -3.01 0.08 14.78
CA SER A 84 -3.43 -1.25 15.22
C SER A 84 -4.88 -1.26 15.68
N LEU A 85 -5.25 -0.30 16.53
CA LEU A 85 -6.62 -0.17 17.00
C LEU A 85 -7.59 0.13 15.86
N ALA A 86 -7.23 1.07 14.98
CA ALA A 86 -8.04 1.43 13.83
C ALA A 86 -8.28 0.23 12.90
N SER A 87 -7.26 -0.62 12.69
CA SER A 87 -7.36 -1.79 11.84
C SER A 87 -8.39 -2.81 12.35
N CYS A 88 -8.53 -2.92 13.66
CA CYS A 88 -9.49 -3.83 14.28
C CYS A 88 -10.90 -3.25 14.36
N ARG A 89 -11.05 -1.95 14.16
CA ARG A 89 -12.32 -1.21 14.27
C ARG A 89 -12.95 -0.86 12.93
N LEU A 90 -12.41 -1.37 11.82
CA LEU A 90 -12.99 -1.13 10.49
C LEU A 90 -14.36 -1.78 10.40
N PRO A 91 -15.44 -1.04 10.06
CA PRO A 91 -16.79 -1.58 10.04
C PRO A 91 -16.97 -2.54 8.85
N ASP A 92 -17.38 -3.77 9.14
CA ASP A 92 -17.72 -4.80 8.13
C ASP A 92 -16.62 -5.04 7.09
N PHE A 93 -15.36 -4.89 7.49
CA PHE A 93 -14.22 -5.13 6.60
C PHE A 93 -13.79 -6.60 6.69
N HIS A 94 -13.77 -7.28 5.54
CA HIS A 94 -13.48 -8.71 5.43
C HIS A 94 -12.13 -9.01 4.78
N GLY A 95 -11.24 -8.03 4.72
CA GLY A 95 -9.87 -8.23 4.24
C GLY A 95 -9.02 -9.01 5.23
N ASP A 96 -7.88 -9.50 4.76
CA ASP A 96 -6.91 -10.16 5.63
C ASP A 96 -6.22 -9.15 6.58
N PRO A 97 -5.40 -9.61 7.54
CA PRO A 97 -4.74 -8.71 8.48
C PRO A 97 -3.88 -7.63 7.81
N ALA A 98 -3.15 -7.96 6.74
CA ALA A 98 -2.34 -6.99 6.04
C ALA A 98 -3.20 -5.90 5.40
N ASP A 99 -4.30 -6.27 4.74
CA ASP A 99 -5.25 -5.32 4.14
C ASP A 99 -5.84 -4.39 5.20
N ARG A 100 -6.20 -4.93 6.37
CA ARG A 100 -6.74 -4.13 7.48
C ARG A 100 -5.77 -3.06 7.92
N VAL A 101 -4.50 -3.40 8.10
CA VAL A 101 -3.47 -2.47 8.54
C VAL A 101 -3.21 -1.40 7.48
N ILE A 102 -3.16 -1.78 6.21
CA ILE A 102 -2.93 -0.85 5.09
C ILE A 102 -4.08 0.16 5.00
N VAL A 103 -5.32 -0.30 5.04
CA VAL A 103 -6.50 0.59 5.02
C VAL A 103 -6.50 1.52 6.24
N ALA A 104 -6.26 0.97 7.43
CA ALA A 104 -6.19 1.77 8.66
C ALA A 104 -5.07 2.80 8.63
N THR A 105 -3.95 2.49 7.99
CA THR A 105 -2.84 3.43 7.82
C THR A 105 -3.28 4.64 7.00
N ALA A 106 -3.96 4.42 5.89
CA ALA A 106 -4.46 5.51 5.05
C ALA A 106 -5.49 6.37 5.79
N ILE A 107 -6.40 5.74 6.52
CA ILE A 107 -7.42 6.46 7.31
C ILE A 107 -6.74 7.29 8.41
N THR A 108 -5.84 6.69 9.17
CA THR A 108 -5.17 7.35 10.30
C THR A 108 -4.32 8.53 9.85
N LEU A 109 -3.59 8.39 8.74
CA LEU A 109 -2.76 9.44 8.18
C LEU A 109 -3.55 10.47 7.38
N GLY A 110 -4.80 10.17 7.01
CA GLY A 110 -5.62 11.05 6.20
C GLY A 110 -5.09 11.25 4.79
N ILE A 111 -4.48 10.22 4.21
CA ILE A 111 -3.92 10.26 2.86
C ILE A 111 -4.55 9.18 1.98
N PRO A 112 -4.56 9.37 0.64
CA PRO A 112 -5.16 8.40 -0.27
C PRO A 112 -4.45 7.04 -0.25
N LEU A 113 -5.22 6.00 -0.51
CA LEU A 113 -4.73 4.64 -0.74
C LEU A 113 -4.78 4.34 -2.23
N ILE A 114 -3.66 3.87 -2.78
CA ILE A 114 -3.61 3.37 -4.16
C ILE A 114 -3.62 1.84 -4.08
N THR A 115 -4.62 1.22 -4.67
CA THR A 115 -4.83 -0.23 -4.64
C THR A 115 -5.46 -0.73 -5.92
N ALA A 116 -5.24 -2.00 -6.22
CA ALA A 116 -5.96 -2.72 -7.27
C ALA A 116 -6.96 -3.73 -6.68
N ASP A 117 -7.09 -3.78 -5.35
CA ASP A 117 -7.98 -4.73 -4.68
C ASP A 117 -9.43 -4.26 -4.76
N GLU A 118 -10.22 -4.98 -5.58
CA GLU A 118 -11.63 -4.70 -5.77
C GLU A 118 -12.45 -4.77 -4.48
N LYS A 119 -12.06 -5.61 -3.54
CA LYS A 119 -12.75 -5.74 -2.26
C LYS A 119 -12.64 -4.46 -1.44
N ILE A 120 -11.46 -3.86 -1.41
CA ILE A 120 -11.23 -2.59 -0.71
C ILE A 120 -12.01 -1.48 -1.40
N ILE A 121 -11.93 -1.40 -2.73
CA ILE A 121 -12.61 -0.37 -3.52
C ILE A 121 -14.11 -0.43 -3.26
N ARG A 122 -14.72 -1.61 -3.35
CA ARG A 122 -16.17 -1.79 -3.11
C ARG A 122 -16.57 -1.49 -1.67
N TRP A 123 -15.77 -1.96 -0.71
CA TRP A 123 -16.03 -1.71 0.71
C TRP A 123 -16.10 -0.21 1.00
N ASN A 124 -15.22 0.58 0.40
CA ASN A 124 -15.16 2.02 0.62
C ASN A 124 -16.24 2.81 -0.13
N GLU A 125 -16.82 2.28 -1.20
CA GLU A 125 -17.82 2.99 -2.03
C GLU A 125 -18.98 3.55 -1.21
N ASP A 126 -19.55 2.76 -0.31
CA ASP A 126 -20.67 3.17 0.54
C ASP A 126 -20.20 3.91 1.80
N ARG A 127 -19.05 3.57 2.32
CA ARG A 127 -18.55 4.06 3.61
C ARG A 127 -17.77 5.36 3.51
N ARG A 128 -17.02 5.54 2.43
CA ARG A 128 -16.23 6.74 2.16
C ARG A 128 -15.32 7.15 3.32
N LEU A 129 -14.69 6.17 3.97
CA LEU A 129 -13.81 6.42 5.11
C LEU A 129 -12.43 6.92 4.71
N LEU A 130 -12.04 6.68 3.46
CA LEU A 130 -10.77 7.14 2.91
C LEU A 130 -10.94 7.44 1.42
N GLN A 131 -9.94 8.11 0.85
CA GLN A 131 -9.86 8.29 -0.60
C GLN A 131 -9.10 7.10 -1.19
N VAL A 132 -9.67 6.46 -2.20
CA VAL A 132 -9.07 5.32 -2.88
C VAL A 132 -8.88 5.65 -4.35
N ILE A 133 -7.68 5.35 -4.86
CA ILE A 133 -7.39 5.39 -6.28
C ILE A 133 -7.18 3.95 -6.74
N GLY A 134 -8.05 3.48 -7.62
CA GLY A 134 -7.95 2.15 -8.20
C GLY A 134 -6.97 2.11 -9.37
N LEU A 135 -6.17 1.07 -9.43
CA LEU A 135 -5.31 0.81 -10.59
C LEU A 135 -5.97 -0.15 -11.57
#